data_bcd7348e8bdc6aed04540a9a8f343aea
#
_entry.id   bcd7348e8bdc6aed04540a9a8f343aea
#
_cell.length_a   1.000
_cell.length_b   1.000
_cell.length_c   1.000
_cell.angle_alpha   90.00
_cell.angle_beta   90.00
_cell.angle_gamma   90.00
#
_symmetry.space_group_name_H-M   'P 1'
#
loop_
_entity.id
_entity.type
_entity.pdbx_description
1 polymer ?
#
loop_
_entity_poly.entity_id
_entity_poly.type
_entity_poly.pdbx_seq_one_letter_code
_entity_poly.pdbx_strand_id
1 'polypeptide(L)'
;MLERTTRPVFLGLLLTLCGATLLWANPPIESSYQTGPLLAQASEESEEEESEQEDADSEEDEEGDEEEDEFEEDFDDEFGDPAEQEVFDPLSGYNRVMTSFNDGVYTYVLEPTARGYRWVIPDGGRRAVGRFFKNLLFPVRFVNNVLQVKFKHAGEETGRFLINSTIGLFGLFDPANSWFSLEEHQEDFGQTLGSYGVGGGFHIVLPLLGPSNVRDSVSLYPNFLTDPTSSKFAVRKENGDHVLYGNSELAPVGAKVVEVINDTSLHIGEYENLKKDAVDLYPFLREVYEQNRNRKIAE
;
A
#
# COMPACT_ATOMS: atom_id res chain seq x y z
N MET A 1 4.79 -34.24 26.70
CA MET A 1 3.71 -33.30 27.09
C MET A 1 3.97 -31.86 26.55
N LEU A 2 4.86 -31.70 25.59
CA LEU A 2 5.31 -30.40 25.05
C LEU A 2 4.89 -30.16 23.57
N GLU A 3 4.21 -31.11 22.93
CA GLU A 3 3.91 -31.00 21.48
C GLU A 3 2.54 -30.38 21.11
N ARG A 4 1.69 -30.08 22.08
CA ARG A 4 0.34 -29.57 21.78
C ARG A 4 0.18 -28.06 21.72
N THR A 5 1.17 -27.28 22.16
CA THR A 5 1.06 -25.82 22.28
C THR A 5 1.65 -25.02 21.14
N THR A 6 2.45 -25.63 20.26
CA THR A 6 3.15 -24.87 19.21
C THR A 6 2.38 -24.73 17.90
N ARG A 7 1.49 -25.66 17.57
CA ARG A 7 0.75 -25.66 16.29
C ARG A 7 -0.28 -24.51 16.15
N PRO A 8 -1.14 -24.20 17.14
CA PRO A 8 -2.10 -23.10 16.98
C PRO A 8 -1.43 -21.72 17.00
N VAL A 9 -0.32 -21.57 17.73
CA VAL A 9 0.41 -20.30 17.80
C VAL A 9 1.08 -19.96 16.44
N PHE A 10 1.60 -20.96 15.74
CA PHE A 10 2.22 -20.74 14.43
C PHE A 10 1.18 -20.42 13.36
N LEU A 11 0.04 -21.09 13.36
CA LEU A 11 -1.05 -20.82 12.43
C LEU A 11 -1.72 -19.45 12.73
N GLY A 12 -1.91 -19.12 14.00
CA GLY A 12 -2.38 -17.82 14.43
C GLY A 12 -1.41 -16.68 14.09
N LEU A 13 -0.11 -16.91 14.25
CA LEU A 13 0.94 -15.95 13.86
C LEU A 13 0.97 -15.74 12.34
N LEU A 14 0.86 -16.80 11.54
CA LEU A 14 0.83 -16.72 10.09
C LEU A 14 -0.41 -15.98 9.59
N LEU A 15 -1.58 -16.26 10.15
CA LEU A 15 -2.84 -15.63 9.77
C LEU A 15 -2.97 -14.19 10.29
N THR A 16 -2.41 -13.85 11.45
CA THR A 16 -2.38 -12.46 11.94
C THR A 16 -1.31 -11.63 11.25
N LEU A 17 -0.17 -12.20 10.90
CA LEU A 17 0.78 -11.58 9.99
C LEU A 17 0.12 -11.34 8.63
N CYS A 18 -0.63 -12.31 8.10
CA CYS A 18 -1.40 -12.19 6.87
C CYS A 18 -2.40 -11.02 6.90
N GLY A 19 -3.14 -10.82 7.99
CA GLY A 19 -4.10 -9.74 8.11
C GLY A 19 -3.48 -8.34 8.24
N ALA A 20 -2.32 -8.24 8.92
CA ALA A 20 -1.73 -6.94 9.26
C ALA A 20 -1.18 -6.17 8.07
N THR A 21 -0.87 -6.81 6.97
CA THR A 21 -0.12 -6.22 5.86
C THR A 21 -0.91 -6.09 4.57
N LEU A 22 -2.05 -6.77 4.41
CA LEU A 22 -2.98 -6.47 3.31
C LEU A 22 -3.53 -5.04 3.40
N LEU A 23 -3.60 -4.44 4.59
CA LEU A 23 -3.91 -3.02 4.78
C LEU A 23 -2.77 -2.08 4.37
N TRP A 24 -1.55 -2.61 4.27
CA TRP A 24 -0.36 -1.85 3.92
C TRP A 24 -0.02 -1.96 2.44
N ALA A 25 -0.47 -3.00 1.79
CA ALA A 25 -0.29 -3.21 0.36
C ALA A 25 -1.24 -2.34 -0.51
N ASN A 26 -2.34 -1.87 0.07
CA ASN A 26 -3.22 -0.89 -0.57
C ASN A 26 -3.08 0.46 0.16
N PRO A 27 -2.08 1.30 -0.15
CA PRO A 27 -2.15 2.70 0.26
C PRO A 27 -3.41 3.28 -0.39
N PRO A 28 -4.19 4.13 0.32
CA PRO A 28 -5.19 4.92 -0.35
C PRO A 28 -4.45 5.69 -1.44
N ILE A 29 -4.77 5.41 -2.69
CA ILE A 29 -4.35 6.23 -3.81
C ILE A 29 -5.22 7.48 -3.66
N GLU A 30 -4.74 8.43 -2.84
CA GLU A 30 -5.22 9.79 -2.99
C GLU A 30 -4.98 10.13 -4.44
N SER A 31 -6.04 10.46 -5.15
CA SER A 31 -6.08 10.84 -6.55
C SER A 31 -5.36 12.19 -6.75
N SER A 32 -4.09 12.23 -6.47
CA SER A 32 -3.19 13.31 -6.78
C SER A 32 -2.27 12.92 -7.94
N TYR A 33 -2.81 12.19 -8.92
CA TYR A 33 -2.30 12.36 -10.27
C TYR A 33 -2.79 13.72 -10.76
N GLN A 34 -2.18 14.79 -10.28
CA GLN A 34 -2.07 15.98 -11.08
C GLN A 34 -1.19 15.54 -12.26
N THR A 35 -1.84 15.20 -13.36
CA THR A 35 -1.21 15.24 -14.66
C THR A 35 -0.57 16.62 -14.74
N GLY A 36 0.76 16.64 -14.62
CA GLY A 36 1.50 17.88 -14.72
C GLY A 36 1.23 18.52 -16.08
N PRO A 37 1.48 19.83 -16.25
CA PRO A 37 1.14 20.59 -17.45
C PRO A 37 1.84 20.09 -18.75
N LEU A 38 2.67 19.06 -18.70
CA LEU A 38 3.37 18.49 -19.84
C LEU A 38 2.49 17.74 -20.85
N LEU A 39 1.33 17.19 -20.43
CA LEU A 39 0.42 16.51 -21.37
C LEU A 39 -0.61 17.47 -21.99
N ALA A 40 -0.82 18.65 -21.39
CA ALA A 40 -1.67 19.68 -21.97
C ALA A 40 -0.99 20.46 -23.12
N GLN A 41 0.36 20.51 -23.13
CA GLN A 41 1.11 21.16 -24.22
C GLN A 41 1.21 20.28 -25.49
N ALA A 42 1.25 18.95 -25.33
CA ALA A 42 1.32 18.05 -26.48
C ALA A 42 0.00 17.92 -27.26
N SER A 43 -1.15 18.28 -26.68
CA SER A 43 -2.44 18.24 -27.34
C SER A 43 -2.81 19.56 -28.04
N GLU A 44 -2.17 20.69 -27.69
CA GLU A 44 -2.39 21.98 -28.35
C GLU A 44 -1.48 22.18 -29.57
N GLU A 45 -0.27 21.55 -29.59
CA GLU A 45 0.61 21.61 -30.75
C GLU A 45 0.20 20.69 -31.92
N SER A 46 -0.62 19.67 -31.69
CA SER A 46 -1.09 18.76 -32.75
C SER A 46 -2.34 19.25 -33.52
N GLU A 47 -3.04 20.30 -33.05
CA GLU A 47 -4.21 20.85 -33.74
C GLU A 47 -3.86 22.09 -34.63
N GLU A 48 -2.69 22.67 -34.52
CA GLU A 48 -2.28 23.82 -35.35
C GLU A 48 -1.48 23.44 -36.63
N GLU A 49 -0.98 22.19 -36.76
CA GLU A 49 -0.21 21.77 -37.95
C GLU A 49 -1.02 21.09 -39.07
N GLU A 50 -2.35 20.85 -38.90
CA GLU A 50 -3.20 20.22 -39.93
C GLU A 50 -3.82 21.19 -40.96
N SER A 51 -3.50 22.50 -40.94
CA SER A 51 -4.19 23.46 -41.81
C SER A 51 -3.35 24.15 -42.89
N GLU A 52 -2.08 23.78 -43.10
CA GLU A 52 -1.25 24.36 -44.14
C GLU A 52 -0.43 23.33 -44.90
N GLN A 53 -1.02 22.44 -45.68
CA GLN A 53 -0.35 21.73 -46.75
C GLN A 53 -1.32 21.26 -47.85
N GLU A 54 -1.75 22.17 -48.70
CA GLU A 54 -2.10 21.88 -50.07
C GLU A 54 -1.28 22.82 -50.98
N ASP A 55 -0.72 22.23 -52.05
CA ASP A 55 -0.03 22.81 -53.17
C ASP A 55 1.48 23.07 -53.08
N ALA A 56 2.26 22.07 -53.58
CA ALA A 56 3.27 22.31 -54.63
C ALA A 56 3.85 21.00 -55.14
N ASP A 57 3.66 20.84 -56.44
CA ASP A 57 4.05 19.73 -57.33
C ASP A 57 5.56 19.81 -57.71
N SER A 58 6.11 18.59 -57.92
CA SER A 58 7.27 18.22 -58.77
C SER A 58 8.64 18.93 -58.61
N GLU A 59 9.67 18.13 -58.32
CA GLU A 59 10.76 17.77 -59.26
C GLU A 59 11.71 16.75 -58.62
N GLU A 60 12.03 15.69 -59.38
CA GLU A 60 13.03 14.67 -59.11
C GLU A 60 14.43 15.25 -59.11
N ASP A 61 15.29 14.88 -58.15
CA ASP A 61 16.71 14.67 -58.39
C ASP A 61 17.30 13.71 -57.35
N GLU A 62 17.84 12.60 -57.88
CA GLU A 62 18.63 11.58 -57.16
C GLU A 62 19.96 12.22 -56.73
N GLU A 63 20.33 12.12 -55.46
CA GLU A 63 21.70 11.93 -54.94
C GLU A 63 21.70 11.99 -53.41
N GLY A 64 22.19 10.91 -52.72
CA GLY A 64 22.71 11.02 -51.37
C GLY A 64 22.33 9.91 -50.36
N ASP A 65 22.75 8.66 -50.65
CA ASP A 65 22.60 7.51 -49.73
C ASP A 65 23.60 7.49 -48.55
N GLU A 66 24.17 8.62 -48.10
CA GLU A 66 25.18 8.61 -47.04
C GLU A 66 24.82 9.42 -45.77
N GLU A 67 23.67 10.13 -45.71
CA GLU A 67 23.28 10.91 -44.54
C GLU A 67 22.23 10.25 -43.65
N GLU A 68 21.62 9.13 -44.08
CA GLU A 68 20.58 8.43 -43.26
C GLU A 68 21.18 7.64 -42.12
N ASP A 69 22.40 7.10 -42.26
CA ASP A 69 23.02 6.25 -41.23
C ASP A 69 23.52 7.05 -40.01
N GLU A 70 23.95 8.32 -40.16
CA GLU A 70 24.36 9.15 -39.02
C GLU A 70 23.17 9.68 -38.21
N PHE A 71 22.00 9.85 -38.83
CA PHE A 71 20.82 10.35 -38.12
C PHE A 71 20.13 9.24 -37.28
N GLU A 72 20.20 7.98 -37.70
CA GLU A 72 19.69 6.87 -36.91
C GLU A 72 20.55 6.55 -35.69
N GLU A 73 21.91 6.70 -35.78
CA GLU A 73 22.80 6.50 -34.63
C GLU A 73 22.64 7.60 -33.57
N ASP A 74 22.46 8.87 -33.96
CA ASP A 74 22.23 9.98 -33.01
C ASP A 74 20.82 9.87 -32.36
N PHE A 75 19.83 9.34 -33.06
CA PHE A 75 18.48 9.18 -32.54
C PHE A 75 18.37 8.04 -31.50
N ASP A 76 19.09 6.95 -31.73
CA ASP A 76 19.17 5.83 -30.78
C ASP A 76 19.95 6.20 -29.50
N ASP A 77 20.93 7.13 -29.58
CA ASP A 77 21.66 7.61 -28.39
C ASP A 77 20.85 8.64 -27.57
N GLU A 78 19.97 9.43 -28.21
CA GLU A 78 19.16 10.45 -27.52
C GLU A 78 17.83 9.88 -26.98
N PHE A 79 17.28 8.87 -27.65
CA PHE A 79 16.04 8.18 -27.25
C PHE A 79 16.25 6.70 -26.90
N GLY A 80 17.49 6.26 -26.86
CA GLY A 80 17.87 4.95 -26.35
C GLY A 80 17.26 4.76 -24.97
N ASP A 81 16.55 3.67 -24.76
CA ASP A 81 15.84 3.34 -23.53
C ASP A 81 16.67 3.79 -22.34
N PRO A 82 16.12 4.65 -21.45
CA PRO A 82 16.83 5.02 -20.23
C PRO A 82 17.24 3.71 -19.58
N ALA A 83 18.55 3.42 -19.64
CA ALA A 83 19.12 2.15 -19.26
C ALA A 83 18.37 1.65 -18.03
N GLU A 84 17.57 0.58 -18.16
CA GLU A 84 16.86 -0.01 -17.04
C GLU A 84 17.93 -0.19 -15.98
N GLN A 85 17.95 0.73 -14.99
CA GLN A 85 18.87 0.58 -13.89
C GLN A 85 18.57 -0.79 -13.33
N GLU A 86 19.46 -1.76 -13.56
CA GLU A 86 19.30 -3.12 -13.08
C GLU A 86 19.15 -3.06 -11.57
N VAL A 87 17.89 -2.99 -11.12
CA VAL A 87 17.57 -2.96 -9.71
C VAL A 87 17.98 -4.30 -9.15
N PHE A 88 18.88 -4.28 -8.15
CA PHE A 88 19.34 -5.50 -7.49
C PHE A 88 18.14 -6.26 -6.89
N ASP A 89 17.70 -7.31 -7.56
CA ASP A 89 16.55 -8.13 -7.21
C ASP A 89 16.92 -9.62 -7.24
N PRO A 90 17.59 -10.12 -6.20
CA PRO A 90 18.03 -11.50 -6.15
C PRO A 90 16.89 -12.51 -6.05
N LEU A 91 15.67 -12.05 -5.72
CA LEU A 91 14.49 -12.89 -5.55
C LEU A 91 13.45 -12.67 -6.67
N SER A 92 13.83 -12.10 -7.83
CA SER A 92 12.89 -11.76 -8.91
C SER A 92 11.99 -12.91 -9.32
N GLY A 93 12.52 -14.12 -9.49
CA GLY A 93 11.74 -15.32 -9.83
C GLY A 93 10.71 -15.69 -8.75
N TYR A 94 11.11 -15.68 -7.48
CA TYR A 94 10.21 -15.89 -6.35
C TYR A 94 9.14 -14.78 -6.28
N ASN A 95 9.56 -13.54 -6.40
CA ASN A 95 8.70 -12.36 -6.32
C ASN A 95 7.61 -12.38 -7.41
N ARG A 96 7.94 -12.76 -8.65
CA ARG A 96 6.97 -12.92 -9.75
C ARG A 96 5.93 -14.01 -9.45
N VAL A 97 6.37 -15.16 -8.92
CA VAL A 97 5.45 -16.24 -8.53
C VAL A 97 4.52 -15.79 -7.40
N MET A 98 5.05 -15.10 -6.39
CA MET A 98 4.25 -14.59 -5.28
C MET A 98 3.31 -13.46 -5.69
N THR A 99 3.71 -12.60 -6.61
CA THR A 99 2.82 -11.58 -7.20
C THR A 99 1.64 -12.23 -7.91
N SER A 100 1.91 -13.24 -8.76
CA SER A 100 0.84 -13.98 -9.45
C SER A 100 -0.07 -14.74 -8.48
N PHE A 101 0.49 -15.31 -7.40
CA PHE A 101 -0.29 -15.93 -6.34
C PHE A 101 -1.20 -14.92 -5.63
N ASN A 102 -0.66 -13.77 -5.22
CA ASN A 102 -1.40 -12.71 -4.53
C ASN A 102 -2.50 -12.13 -5.43
N ASP A 103 -2.20 -11.89 -6.71
CA ASP A 103 -3.18 -11.47 -7.71
C ASP A 103 -4.33 -12.48 -7.85
N GLY A 104 -4.01 -13.78 -7.89
CA GLY A 104 -5.01 -14.83 -7.89
C GLY A 104 -5.88 -14.84 -6.64
N VAL A 105 -5.28 -14.70 -5.46
CA VAL A 105 -6.04 -14.62 -4.19
C VAL A 105 -6.93 -13.37 -4.17
N TYR A 106 -6.42 -12.22 -4.61
CA TYR A 106 -7.22 -11.00 -4.70
C TYR A 106 -8.43 -11.21 -5.63
N THR A 107 -8.17 -11.63 -6.86
CA THR A 107 -9.19 -11.72 -7.92
C THR A 107 -10.25 -12.79 -7.64
N TYR A 108 -9.85 -13.96 -7.12
CA TYR A 108 -10.77 -15.10 -6.98
C TYR A 108 -11.35 -15.26 -5.58
N VAL A 109 -10.76 -14.65 -4.55
CA VAL A 109 -11.21 -14.82 -3.16
C VAL A 109 -11.59 -13.49 -2.54
N LEU A 110 -10.67 -12.52 -2.52
CA LEU A 110 -10.86 -11.29 -1.75
C LEU A 110 -11.87 -10.37 -2.41
N GLU A 111 -11.73 -10.09 -3.68
CA GLU A 111 -12.63 -9.20 -4.41
C GLU A 111 -14.08 -9.71 -4.45
N PRO A 112 -14.39 -10.97 -4.80
CA PRO A 112 -15.76 -11.48 -4.74
C PRO A 112 -16.37 -11.39 -3.33
N THR A 113 -15.57 -11.69 -2.30
CA THR A 113 -16.00 -11.60 -0.90
C THR A 113 -16.30 -10.15 -0.52
N ALA A 114 -15.43 -9.21 -0.90
CA ALA A 114 -15.61 -7.77 -0.68
C ALA A 114 -16.82 -7.21 -1.44
N ARG A 115 -17.08 -7.68 -2.65
CA ARG A 115 -18.30 -7.34 -3.43
C ARG A 115 -19.56 -7.84 -2.73
N GLY A 116 -19.56 -9.07 -2.19
CA GLY A 116 -20.64 -9.61 -1.38
C GLY A 116 -20.86 -8.82 -0.10
N TYR A 117 -19.80 -8.48 0.61
CA TYR A 117 -19.85 -7.62 1.80
C TYR A 117 -20.41 -6.21 1.49
N ARG A 118 -19.97 -5.60 0.39
CA ARG A 118 -20.50 -4.31 -0.10
C ARG A 118 -22.00 -4.33 -0.40
N TRP A 119 -22.51 -5.47 -0.87
CA TRP A 119 -23.93 -5.62 -1.13
C TRP A 119 -24.77 -5.63 0.16
N VAL A 120 -24.24 -6.18 1.25
CA VAL A 120 -24.93 -6.29 2.57
C VAL A 120 -24.76 -5.02 3.40
N ILE A 121 -23.54 -4.46 3.43
CA ILE A 121 -23.22 -3.32 4.30
C ILE A 121 -23.14 -2.03 3.46
N PRO A 122 -24.00 -1.02 3.76
CA PRO A 122 -23.99 0.24 3.04
C PRO A 122 -22.67 0.99 3.28
N ASP A 123 -22.35 1.90 2.36
CA ASP A 123 -21.10 2.64 2.33
C ASP A 123 -20.77 3.37 3.64
N GLY A 124 -21.74 4.04 4.26
CA GLY A 124 -21.58 4.68 5.56
C GLY A 124 -21.18 3.71 6.68
N GLY A 125 -21.74 2.49 6.66
CA GLY A 125 -21.39 1.42 7.62
C GLY A 125 -19.95 0.92 7.42
N ARG A 126 -19.55 0.69 6.16
CA ARG A 126 -18.19 0.24 5.82
C ARG A 126 -17.14 1.28 6.20
N ARG A 127 -17.40 2.57 5.95
CA ARG A 127 -16.52 3.66 6.42
C ARG A 127 -16.45 3.74 7.93
N ALA A 128 -17.55 3.52 8.65
CA ALA A 128 -17.54 3.49 10.11
C ALA A 128 -16.70 2.32 10.65
N VAL A 129 -16.82 1.12 10.08
CA VAL A 129 -15.99 -0.03 10.42
C VAL A 129 -14.52 0.25 10.15
N GLY A 130 -14.17 0.82 9.00
CA GLY A 130 -12.79 1.21 8.68
C GLY A 130 -12.22 2.21 9.71
N ARG A 131 -12.98 3.25 10.08
CA ARG A 131 -12.55 4.21 11.13
C ARG A 131 -12.37 3.55 12.49
N PHE A 132 -13.23 2.60 12.85
CA PHE A 132 -13.09 1.84 14.10
C PHE A 132 -11.75 1.11 14.14
N PHE A 133 -11.39 0.35 13.09
CA PHE A 133 -10.10 -0.35 13.04
C PHE A 133 -8.93 0.63 13.03
N LYS A 134 -9.01 1.72 12.26
CA LYS A 134 -8.00 2.80 12.30
C LYS A 134 -7.82 3.39 13.70
N ASN A 135 -8.92 3.68 14.41
CA ASN A 135 -8.85 4.16 15.78
C ASN A 135 -8.20 3.14 16.73
N LEU A 136 -8.49 1.85 16.53
CA LEU A 136 -7.93 0.77 17.34
C LEU A 136 -6.40 0.64 17.13
N LEU A 137 -5.88 0.92 15.93
CA LEU A 137 -4.45 0.88 15.60
C LEU A 137 -3.65 2.08 16.15
N PHE A 138 -4.27 2.99 16.91
CA PHE A 138 -3.59 4.11 17.57
C PHE A 138 -2.28 3.73 18.26
N PRO A 139 -2.14 2.63 19.05
CA PRO A 139 -0.89 2.33 19.74
C PRO A 139 0.30 2.12 18.79
N VAL A 140 0.07 1.52 17.63
CA VAL A 140 1.11 1.32 16.60
C VAL A 140 1.61 2.68 16.12
N ARG A 141 0.70 3.57 15.73
CA ARG A 141 1.04 4.91 15.21
C ARG A 141 1.69 5.76 16.28
N PHE A 142 1.13 5.79 17.49
CA PHE A 142 1.68 6.55 18.62
C PHE A 142 3.11 6.16 18.95
N VAL A 143 3.38 4.85 19.12
CA VAL A 143 4.73 4.36 19.46
C VAL A 143 5.73 4.73 18.37
N ASN A 144 5.38 4.56 17.10
CA ASN A 144 6.30 4.85 16.00
C ASN A 144 6.53 6.34 15.82
N ASN A 145 5.52 7.21 15.99
CA ASN A 145 5.70 8.66 16.02
C ASN A 145 6.64 9.09 17.17
N VAL A 146 6.50 8.50 18.36
CA VAL A 146 7.40 8.77 19.49
C VAL A 146 8.82 8.30 19.21
N LEU A 147 8.99 7.10 18.64
CA LEU A 147 10.30 6.57 18.26
C LEU A 147 11.01 7.42 17.21
N GLN A 148 10.26 8.05 16.31
CA GLN A 148 10.79 8.97 15.30
C GLN A 148 10.97 10.41 15.83
N VAL A 149 10.74 10.65 17.14
CA VAL A 149 10.84 11.98 17.77
C VAL A 149 9.82 12.99 17.19
N LYS A 150 8.80 12.53 16.48
CA LYS A 150 7.68 13.32 15.93
C LYS A 150 6.61 13.58 17.03
N PHE A 151 6.99 14.26 18.11
CA PHE A 151 6.11 14.44 19.29
C PHE A 151 4.82 15.20 19.00
N LYS A 152 4.84 16.10 18.00
CA LYS A 152 3.62 16.81 17.56
C LYS A 152 2.62 15.79 16.99
N HIS A 153 3.05 14.94 16.08
CA HIS A 153 2.22 13.89 15.47
C HIS A 153 1.73 12.88 16.53
N ALA A 154 2.58 12.48 17.47
CA ALA A 154 2.17 11.63 18.58
C ALA A 154 1.09 12.29 19.44
N GLY A 155 1.18 13.61 19.67
CA GLY A 155 0.15 14.37 20.37
C GLY A 155 -1.16 14.47 19.62
N GLU A 156 -1.11 14.72 18.31
CA GLU A 156 -2.29 14.74 17.42
C GLU A 156 -2.97 13.37 17.37
N GLU A 157 -2.21 12.28 17.20
CA GLU A 157 -2.74 10.91 17.28
C GLU A 157 -3.41 10.60 18.62
N THR A 158 -2.83 11.07 19.75
CA THR A 158 -3.43 10.91 21.07
C THR A 158 -4.75 11.67 21.16
N GLY A 159 -4.78 12.92 20.68
CA GLY A 159 -6.00 13.73 20.61
C GLY A 159 -7.08 13.05 19.77
N ARG A 160 -6.72 12.57 18.59
CA ARG A 160 -7.63 11.79 17.71
C ARG A 160 -8.21 10.58 18.40
N PHE A 161 -7.35 9.76 19.03
CA PHE A 161 -7.79 8.57 19.75
C PHE A 161 -8.79 8.90 20.86
N LEU A 162 -8.50 9.90 21.69
CA LEU A 162 -9.38 10.28 22.81
C LEU A 162 -10.73 10.84 22.30
N ILE A 163 -10.70 11.74 21.33
CA ILE A 163 -11.91 12.36 20.77
C ILE A 163 -12.76 11.30 20.04
N ASN A 164 -12.14 10.49 19.18
CA ASN A 164 -12.84 9.48 18.39
C ASN A 164 -13.34 8.32 19.25
N SER A 165 -12.63 7.97 20.32
CA SER A 165 -13.08 6.91 21.25
C SER A 165 -14.24 7.35 22.13
N THR A 166 -14.29 8.63 22.52
CA THR A 166 -15.35 9.18 23.38
C THR A 166 -16.53 9.71 22.59
N ILE A 167 -16.33 10.82 21.88
CA ILE A 167 -17.38 11.50 21.11
C ILE A 167 -17.70 10.74 19.84
N GLY A 168 -16.68 10.12 19.19
CA GLY A 168 -16.81 9.34 17.96
C GLY A 168 -17.31 7.90 18.13
N LEU A 169 -17.79 7.52 19.33
CA LEU A 169 -18.31 6.18 19.64
C LEU A 169 -17.30 5.08 19.25
N PHE A 170 -16.18 5.02 19.96
CA PHE A 170 -15.08 4.08 19.72
C PHE A 170 -14.45 4.17 18.32
N GLY A 171 -14.54 5.34 17.66
CA GLY A 171 -13.96 5.58 16.36
C GLY A 171 -14.90 5.27 15.18
N LEU A 172 -16.18 4.96 15.40
CA LEU A 172 -17.14 4.81 14.30
C LEU A 172 -17.34 6.13 13.53
N PHE A 173 -17.20 7.25 14.24
CA PHE A 173 -17.18 8.61 13.67
C PHE A 173 -15.81 9.23 13.86
N ASP A 174 -15.48 10.26 13.06
CA ASP A 174 -14.21 10.99 13.13
C ASP A 174 -14.41 12.48 13.43
N PRO A 175 -14.91 12.83 14.64
CA PRO A 175 -15.02 14.22 15.06
C PRO A 175 -13.65 14.89 15.24
N ALA A 176 -12.58 14.13 15.49
CA ALA A 176 -11.24 14.67 15.58
C ALA A 176 -10.79 15.36 14.29
N ASN A 177 -11.07 14.76 13.14
CA ASN A 177 -10.83 15.40 11.85
C ASN A 177 -11.89 16.47 11.54
N SER A 178 -13.18 16.12 11.66
CA SER A 178 -14.30 16.98 11.19
C SER A 178 -14.43 18.29 11.96
N TRP A 179 -14.12 18.30 13.29
CA TRP A 179 -14.32 19.46 14.17
C TRP A 179 -13.02 20.15 14.58
N PHE A 180 -11.91 19.40 14.63
CA PHE A 180 -10.64 19.89 15.14
C PHE A 180 -9.53 19.89 14.10
N SER A 181 -9.80 19.40 12.87
CA SER A 181 -8.83 19.31 11.77
C SER A 181 -7.53 18.58 12.17
N LEU A 182 -7.64 17.59 13.07
CA LEU A 182 -6.51 16.75 13.44
C LEU A 182 -6.30 15.70 12.34
N GLU A 183 -5.13 15.68 11.73
CA GLU A 183 -4.78 14.75 10.66
C GLU A 183 -4.32 13.40 11.22
N GLU A 184 -4.44 12.34 10.41
CA GLU A 184 -3.96 11.00 10.74
C GLU A 184 -2.49 10.87 10.31
N HIS A 185 -1.61 10.49 11.23
CA HIS A 185 -0.19 10.27 10.97
C HIS A 185 0.13 8.79 11.01
N GLN A 186 0.08 8.16 9.83
CA GLN A 186 0.31 6.72 9.68
C GLN A 186 1.79 6.41 9.75
N GLU A 187 2.24 5.88 10.88
CA GLU A 187 3.62 5.47 11.09
C GLU A 187 3.70 4.01 11.52
N ASP A 188 4.74 3.34 11.04
CA ASP A 188 5.08 1.96 11.40
C ASP A 188 6.56 1.79 11.71
N PHE A 189 6.93 0.60 12.17
CA PHE A 189 8.29 0.32 12.58
C PHE A 189 9.28 0.30 11.40
N GLY A 190 8.84 -0.03 10.18
CA GLY A 190 9.67 0.04 8.98
C GLY A 190 10.00 1.49 8.60
N GLN A 191 9.02 2.40 8.72
CA GLN A 191 9.24 3.84 8.56
C GLN A 191 10.17 4.37 9.66
N THR A 192 9.98 3.91 10.91
CA THR A 192 10.87 4.25 12.02
C THR A 192 12.32 3.83 11.72
N LEU A 193 12.56 2.61 11.25
CA LEU A 193 13.90 2.19 10.85
C LEU A 193 14.43 3.00 9.66
N GLY A 194 13.56 3.31 8.69
CA GLY A 194 13.89 4.12 7.53
C GLY A 194 14.32 5.55 7.90
N SER A 195 13.62 6.20 8.83
CA SER A 195 13.96 7.54 9.34
C SER A 195 15.33 7.58 10.05
N TYR A 196 15.78 6.46 10.60
CA TYR A 196 17.14 6.29 11.14
C TYR A 196 18.18 5.89 10.07
N GLY A 197 17.82 5.89 8.78
CA GLY A 197 18.74 5.59 7.68
C GLY A 197 18.93 4.11 7.38
N VAL A 198 18.12 3.21 7.96
CA VAL A 198 18.16 1.79 7.60
C VAL A 198 17.54 1.62 6.21
N GLY A 199 18.34 1.20 5.24
CA GLY A 199 17.88 0.91 3.88
C GLY A 199 16.85 -0.21 3.81
N GLY A 200 16.00 -0.22 2.78
CA GLY A 200 15.00 -1.27 2.57
C GLY A 200 15.60 -2.67 2.35
N GLY A 201 16.83 -2.73 1.82
CA GLY A 201 17.41 -3.98 1.33
C GLY A 201 16.80 -4.38 -0.01
N PHE A 202 16.85 -5.67 -0.35
CA PHE A 202 16.23 -6.15 -1.58
C PHE A 202 14.71 -6.33 -1.40
N HIS A 203 14.00 -6.27 -2.52
CA HIS A 203 12.55 -6.42 -2.56
C HIS A 203 12.12 -7.87 -2.32
N ILE A 204 11.03 -8.05 -1.57
CA ILE A 204 10.43 -9.36 -1.27
C ILE A 204 8.91 -9.22 -1.41
N VAL A 205 8.28 -10.09 -2.20
CA VAL A 205 6.83 -10.21 -2.22
C VAL A 205 6.39 -11.27 -1.22
N LEU A 206 5.66 -10.85 -0.21
CA LEU A 206 5.16 -11.75 0.82
C LEU A 206 3.84 -12.39 0.39
N PRO A 207 3.66 -13.72 0.60
CA PRO A 207 2.40 -14.36 0.27
C PRO A 207 1.26 -13.76 1.10
N LEU A 208 0.16 -13.41 0.45
CA LEU A 208 -1.02 -12.73 0.99
C LEU A 208 -0.79 -11.30 1.48
N LEU A 209 0.45 -10.87 1.66
CA LEU A 209 0.81 -9.57 2.21
C LEU A 209 1.22 -8.57 1.12
N GLY A 210 1.60 -9.07 -0.04
CA GLY A 210 1.98 -8.25 -1.18
C GLY A 210 3.43 -7.76 -1.16
N PRO A 211 3.71 -6.66 -1.89
CA PRO A 211 5.03 -6.06 -1.99
C PRO A 211 5.61 -5.63 -0.64
N SER A 212 6.89 -5.87 -0.42
CA SER A 212 7.63 -5.54 0.80
C SER A 212 9.14 -5.46 0.48
N ASN A 213 9.95 -5.17 1.47
CA ASN A 213 11.40 -5.30 1.43
C ASN A 213 11.91 -5.92 2.72
N VAL A 214 13.23 -6.18 2.83
CA VAL A 214 13.82 -6.84 4.00
C VAL A 214 13.52 -6.08 5.28
N ARG A 215 13.74 -4.75 5.30
CA ARG A 215 13.49 -3.89 6.47
C ARG A 215 12.04 -4.00 6.92
N ASP A 216 11.12 -3.83 5.98
CA ASP A 216 9.70 -3.77 6.28
C ASP A 216 9.16 -5.15 6.68
N SER A 217 9.69 -6.24 6.08
CA SER A 217 9.36 -7.61 6.48
C SER A 217 9.78 -7.92 7.94
N VAL A 218 10.96 -7.47 8.37
CA VAL A 218 11.41 -7.61 9.77
C VAL A 218 10.54 -6.75 10.69
N SER A 219 10.08 -5.60 10.22
CA SER A 219 9.26 -4.65 10.98
C SER A 219 7.84 -5.15 11.28
N LEU A 220 7.37 -6.20 10.59
CA LEU A 220 6.08 -6.81 10.87
C LEU A 220 5.96 -7.32 12.32
N TYR A 221 7.05 -7.83 12.89
CA TYR A 221 7.02 -8.38 14.24
C TYR A 221 6.84 -7.31 15.33
N PRO A 222 7.59 -6.20 15.37
CA PRO A 222 7.32 -5.08 16.29
C PRO A 222 5.93 -4.47 16.10
N ASN A 223 5.48 -4.28 14.87
CA ASN A 223 4.13 -3.79 14.59
C ASN A 223 3.07 -4.74 15.16
N PHE A 224 3.23 -6.05 14.98
CA PHE A 224 2.35 -7.06 15.55
C PHE A 224 2.30 -7.01 17.10
N LEU A 225 3.41 -6.72 17.76
CA LEU A 225 3.44 -6.59 19.23
C LEU A 225 2.68 -5.38 19.75
N THR A 226 2.59 -4.31 18.97
CA THR A 226 1.90 -3.06 19.33
C THR A 226 0.46 -3.01 18.80
N ASP A 227 0.07 -3.93 17.92
CA ASP A 227 -1.27 -4.01 17.33
C ASP A 227 -2.27 -4.61 18.32
N PRO A 228 -3.28 -3.85 18.79
CA PRO A 228 -4.31 -4.34 19.69
C PRO A 228 -5.16 -5.48 19.11
N THR A 229 -5.20 -5.59 17.79
CA THR A 229 -5.91 -6.69 17.12
C THR A 229 -5.13 -7.99 17.16
N SER A 230 -3.85 -7.97 17.57
CA SER A 230 -3.04 -9.17 17.75
C SER A 230 -3.38 -9.89 19.07
N SER A 231 -3.25 -11.22 19.07
CA SER A 231 -3.44 -12.03 20.28
C SER A 231 -2.39 -11.76 21.38
N LYS A 232 -1.28 -11.11 21.03
CA LYS A 232 -0.19 -10.81 21.96
C LYS A 232 -0.43 -9.52 22.75
N PHE A 233 -1.10 -8.55 22.15
CA PHE A 233 -1.45 -7.30 22.81
C PHE A 233 -2.59 -7.46 23.83
N ALA A 234 -3.48 -8.42 23.60
CA ALA A 234 -4.60 -8.65 24.49
C ALA A 234 -4.12 -8.96 25.93
N VAL A 235 -4.50 -8.12 26.89
CA VAL A 235 -4.13 -8.28 28.29
C VAL A 235 -4.77 -9.54 28.83
N ARG A 236 -3.94 -10.46 29.34
CA ARG A 236 -4.40 -11.71 29.93
C ARG A 236 -4.88 -11.44 31.36
N LYS A 237 -6.10 -11.82 31.64
CA LYS A 237 -6.65 -11.82 33.03
C LYS A 237 -6.02 -12.95 33.87
N GLU A 238 -6.13 -12.84 35.18
CA GLU A 238 -5.64 -13.85 36.15
C GLU A 238 -6.26 -15.23 35.92
N ASN A 239 -7.48 -15.29 35.41
CA ASN A 239 -8.16 -16.54 35.06
C ASN A 239 -7.74 -17.14 33.71
N GLY A 240 -6.83 -16.50 32.99
CA GLY A 240 -6.35 -16.94 31.67
C GLY A 240 -7.09 -16.35 30.47
N ASP A 241 -8.18 -15.60 30.68
CA ASP A 241 -8.95 -14.97 29.60
C ASP A 241 -8.29 -13.71 29.08
N HIS A 242 -8.43 -13.43 27.78
CA HIS A 242 -8.00 -12.17 27.19
C HIS A 242 -9.08 -11.09 27.30
N VAL A 243 -8.69 -9.87 27.60
CA VAL A 243 -9.64 -8.74 27.78
C VAL A 243 -10.41 -8.41 26.51
N LEU A 244 -9.75 -8.48 25.33
CA LEU A 244 -10.37 -8.11 24.06
C LEU A 244 -11.11 -9.28 23.39
N TYR A 245 -10.62 -10.50 23.52
CA TYR A 245 -11.09 -11.65 22.73
C TYR A 245 -11.64 -12.81 23.59
N GLY A 246 -11.68 -12.64 24.90
CA GLY A 246 -12.11 -13.72 25.81
C GLY A 246 -11.21 -14.95 25.69
N ASN A 247 -11.83 -16.15 25.61
CA ASN A 247 -11.13 -17.42 25.46
C ASN A 247 -10.91 -17.86 23.98
N SER A 248 -11.31 -17.05 23.01
CA SER A 248 -11.22 -17.42 21.59
C SER A 248 -9.87 -17.04 21.00
N GLU A 249 -9.07 -18.02 20.63
CA GLU A 249 -7.82 -17.82 19.90
C GLU A 249 -8.05 -17.41 18.41
N LEU A 250 -9.25 -17.65 17.90
CA LEU A 250 -9.63 -17.32 16.51
C LEU A 250 -10.20 -15.91 16.35
N ALA A 251 -10.62 -15.26 17.44
CA ALA A 251 -11.23 -13.94 17.38
C ALA A 251 -10.29 -12.84 16.80
N PRO A 252 -8.99 -12.79 17.14
CA PRO A 252 -8.06 -11.85 16.51
C PRO A 252 -7.97 -12.07 15.00
N VAL A 253 -7.92 -13.33 14.57
CA VAL A 253 -7.89 -13.68 13.14
C VAL A 253 -9.16 -13.22 12.43
N GLY A 254 -10.33 -13.48 13.06
CA GLY A 254 -11.62 -13.02 12.54
C GLY A 254 -11.70 -11.50 12.41
N ALA A 255 -11.20 -10.76 13.40
CA ALA A 255 -11.15 -9.30 13.37
C ALA A 255 -10.31 -8.79 12.18
N LYS A 256 -9.12 -9.39 11.96
CA LYS A 256 -8.27 -9.04 10.82
C LYS A 256 -8.89 -9.39 9.47
N VAL A 257 -9.56 -10.52 9.36
CA VAL A 257 -10.29 -10.89 8.13
C VAL A 257 -11.39 -9.87 7.82
N VAL A 258 -12.16 -9.46 8.82
CA VAL A 258 -13.21 -8.43 8.66
C VAL A 258 -12.59 -7.10 8.26
N GLU A 259 -11.50 -6.68 8.88
CA GLU A 259 -10.76 -5.46 8.56
C GLU A 259 -10.33 -5.46 7.07
N VAL A 260 -9.67 -6.54 6.61
CA VAL A 260 -9.20 -6.69 5.23
C VAL A 260 -10.36 -6.68 4.22
N ILE A 261 -11.43 -7.44 4.47
CA ILE A 261 -12.61 -7.48 3.58
C ILE A 261 -13.26 -6.10 3.52
N ASN A 262 -13.39 -5.43 4.66
CA ASN A 262 -13.98 -4.10 4.74
C ASN A 262 -13.16 -3.07 3.95
N ASP A 263 -11.85 -3.05 4.15
CA ASP A 263 -10.93 -2.16 3.45
C ASP A 263 -10.96 -2.42 1.94
N THR A 264 -10.80 -3.67 1.50
CA THR A 264 -10.95 -4.05 0.09
C THR A 264 -12.30 -3.61 -0.49
N SER A 265 -13.38 -3.69 0.28
CA SER A 265 -14.72 -3.29 -0.19
C SER A 265 -14.86 -1.79 -0.46
N LEU A 266 -14.03 -0.96 0.18
CA LEU A 266 -13.99 0.49 -0.03
C LEU A 266 -13.15 0.87 -1.26
N HIS A 267 -12.17 0.03 -1.64
CA HIS A 267 -11.20 0.29 -2.71
C HIS A 267 -11.37 -0.64 -3.93
N ILE A 268 -12.57 -1.25 -4.11
CA ILE A 268 -12.86 -2.08 -5.29
C ILE A 268 -12.71 -1.25 -6.57
N GLY A 269 -11.93 -1.77 -7.51
CA GLY A 269 -11.65 -1.15 -8.81
C GLY A 269 -10.29 -0.44 -8.87
N GLU A 270 -9.70 -0.06 -7.75
CA GLU A 270 -8.39 0.59 -7.73
C GLU A 270 -7.29 -0.36 -8.19
N TYR A 271 -7.28 -1.58 -7.65
CA TYR A 271 -6.31 -2.60 -8.03
C TYR A 271 -6.43 -3.01 -9.51
N GLU A 272 -7.66 -3.16 -10.01
CA GLU A 272 -7.91 -3.50 -11.40
C GLU A 272 -7.45 -2.38 -12.35
N ASN A 273 -7.58 -1.13 -11.93
CA ASN A 273 -7.08 -0.01 -12.72
C ASN A 273 -5.55 -0.02 -12.76
N LEU A 274 -4.88 -0.16 -11.61
CA LEU A 274 -3.41 -0.31 -11.56
C LEU A 274 -2.92 -1.46 -12.44
N LYS A 275 -3.63 -2.60 -12.43
CA LYS A 275 -3.26 -3.77 -13.23
C LYS A 275 -3.41 -3.53 -14.73
N LYS A 276 -4.36 -2.71 -15.18
CA LYS A 276 -4.53 -2.38 -16.60
C LYS A 276 -3.40 -1.54 -17.16
N ASP A 277 -2.83 -0.67 -16.33
CA ASP A 277 -1.76 0.25 -16.71
C ASP A 277 -0.37 -0.44 -16.68
N ALA A 278 -0.29 -1.65 -16.09
CA ALA A 278 0.95 -2.39 -15.96
C ALA A 278 1.23 -3.30 -17.16
N VAL A 279 2.34 -3.10 -17.86
CA VAL A 279 2.86 -4.04 -18.88
C VAL A 279 3.33 -5.34 -18.20
N ASP A 280 4.08 -5.23 -17.10
CA ASP A 280 4.46 -6.34 -16.21
C ASP A 280 4.08 -5.96 -14.78
N LEU A 281 3.19 -6.76 -14.20
CA LEU A 281 2.59 -6.47 -12.90
C LEU A 281 3.62 -6.44 -11.75
N TYR A 282 4.63 -7.33 -11.78
CA TYR A 282 5.60 -7.42 -10.69
C TYR A 282 6.51 -6.19 -10.59
N PRO A 283 7.25 -5.78 -11.64
CA PRO A 283 8.08 -4.57 -11.58
C PRO A 283 7.27 -3.32 -11.28
N PHE A 284 6.08 -3.21 -11.86
CA PHE A 284 5.19 -2.07 -11.64
C PHE A 284 4.78 -1.95 -10.17
N LEU A 285 4.29 -3.03 -9.54
CA LEU A 285 3.91 -3.01 -8.12
C LEU A 285 5.11 -2.80 -7.19
N ARG A 286 6.30 -3.30 -7.55
CA ARG A 286 7.55 -3.03 -6.84
C ARG A 286 7.85 -1.54 -6.83
N GLU A 287 7.83 -0.91 -8.00
CA GLU A 287 8.12 0.51 -8.16
C GLU A 287 7.14 1.39 -7.36
N VAL A 288 5.84 1.14 -7.51
CA VAL A 288 4.79 1.83 -6.75
C VAL A 288 4.99 1.70 -5.24
N TYR A 289 5.34 0.50 -4.78
CA TYR A 289 5.61 0.25 -3.36
C TYR A 289 6.82 1.04 -2.86
N GLU A 290 7.95 0.96 -3.55
CA GLU A 290 9.19 1.63 -3.12
C GLU A 290 9.07 3.16 -3.17
N GLN A 291 8.45 3.73 -4.19
CA GLN A 291 8.18 5.17 -4.28
C GLN A 291 7.30 5.64 -3.13
N ASN A 292 6.19 4.96 -2.88
CA ASN A 292 5.28 5.30 -1.79
C ASN A 292 5.98 5.16 -0.43
N ARG A 293 6.80 4.11 -0.26
CA ARG A 293 7.54 3.88 0.98
C ARG A 293 8.58 4.95 1.24
N ASN A 294 9.35 5.33 0.23
CA ASN A 294 10.35 6.39 0.34
C ASN A 294 9.71 7.75 0.64
N ARG A 295 8.57 8.06 0.03
CA ARG A 295 7.80 9.27 0.34
C ARG A 295 7.38 9.31 1.81
N LYS A 296 6.78 8.24 2.33
CA LYS A 296 6.35 8.14 3.74
C LYS A 296 7.50 8.24 4.75
N ILE A 297 8.70 7.80 4.40
CA ILE A 297 9.88 7.93 5.26
C ILE A 297 10.41 9.36 5.25
N ALA A 298 10.24 10.09 4.16
CA ALA A 298 10.69 11.48 4.00
C ALA A 298 9.75 12.50 4.67
N GLU A 299 8.50 12.16 4.97
CA GLU A 299 7.52 12.97 5.72
C GLU A 299 7.88 13.04 7.22
#